data_55200632b5d2f7baa2148c834e7f9214
#
_entry.id   55200632b5d2f7baa2148c834e7f9214
#
_cell.length_a   1.000
_cell.length_b   1.000
_cell.length_c   1.000
_cell.angle_alpha   90.00
_cell.angle_beta   90.00
_cell.angle_gamma   90.00
#
_symmetry.space_group_name_H-M   'P 1'
#
loop_
_entity.id
_entity.type
_entity.pdbx_description
1 polymer ?
#
loop_
_entity_poly.entity_id
_entity_poly.type
_entity_poly.pdbx_seq_one_letter_code
_entity_poly.pdbx_strand_id
1 'polypeptide(L)'
;MSFVQPLQGQGKTIFQELPPPKGRGRFRTQGAKQNSVPTKTAMPIRSPWPAREQEKRDQIAKSGGSIDLVFVGDSITHGWENEGRGKKLYDNLRKTYSILNLGYSGNRTQNMVWRLENGELDGYKAKLFMVMAGTNNIEPAEEVAAGVRRILDLIRSRQPQAEILLLPIFPRGKTAADAANAKNAKVNEIIKDFADGAHILWCDFTPELRDSAGGISGNLSPDRLHLNEAGYGIWLKHVSPHFKRTCGK
;
A
#
# COMPACT_ATOMS: atom_id res chain seq x y z
N MET A 1 -40.12 42.33 50.02
CA MET A 1 -40.24 41.65 51.34
C MET A 1 -40.85 40.30 51.06
N SER A 2 -40.16 39.26 51.26
CA SER A 2 -40.46 37.92 51.77
C SER A 2 -39.43 36.95 51.25
N PHE A 3 -38.64 36.49 52.16
CA PHE A 3 -37.68 35.39 52.04
C PHE A 3 -38.43 34.07 51.88
N VAL A 4 -37.96 33.18 50.95
CA VAL A 4 -38.21 31.77 51.09
C VAL A 4 -36.90 31.02 50.88
N GLN A 5 -36.49 30.26 51.87
CA GLN A 5 -35.30 29.43 51.91
C GLN A 5 -35.49 28.14 51.11
N PRO A 6 -34.36 27.51 50.66
CA PRO A 6 -34.40 26.27 49.91
C PRO A 6 -34.54 25.06 50.82
N LEU A 7 -35.41 24.11 50.44
CA LEU A 7 -35.49 22.80 51.03
C LEU A 7 -34.43 21.86 50.43
N GLN A 8 -33.57 21.33 51.28
CA GLN A 8 -32.71 20.21 50.98
C GLN A 8 -33.55 18.93 50.83
N GLY A 9 -33.42 18.27 49.69
CA GLY A 9 -33.95 16.92 49.44
C GLY A 9 -32.83 16.02 49.01
N GLN A 10 -32.47 15.05 49.85
CA GLN A 10 -31.54 13.98 49.53
C GLN A 10 -32.20 13.03 48.51
N GLY A 11 -31.66 12.97 47.30
CA GLY A 11 -32.02 11.99 46.28
C GLY A 11 -30.82 11.10 45.96
N LYS A 12 -30.83 9.89 46.49
CA LYS A 12 -29.90 8.83 46.10
C LYS A 12 -30.10 8.52 44.60
N THR A 13 -29.10 8.76 43.79
CA THR A 13 -29.06 8.30 42.39
C THR A 13 -28.78 6.82 42.40
N ILE A 14 -29.81 6.01 42.18
CA ILE A 14 -29.69 4.57 41.94
C ILE A 14 -29.26 4.41 40.48
N PHE A 15 -28.02 4.02 40.27
CA PHE A 15 -27.60 3.50 38.96
C PHE A 15 -28.24 2.12 38.77
N GLN A 16 -29.27 2.05 37.96
CA GLN A 16 -29.78 0.77 37.46
C GLN A 16 -28.77 0.25 36.41
N GLU A 17 -28.06 -0.82 36.77
CA GLU A 17 -27.28 -1.58 35.80
C GLU A 17 -28.24 -2.19 34.77
N LEU A 18 -28.02 -1.81 33.50
CA LEU A 18 -28.69 -2.45 32.38
C LEU A 18 -28.16 -3.88 32.24
N PRO A 19 -29.01 -4.87 32.01
CA PRO A 19 -28.57 -6.25 31.82
C PRO A 19 -27.72 -6.34 30.52
N PRO A 20 -26.71 -7.21 30.50
CA PRO A 20 -25.87 -7.38 29.32
C PRO A 20 -26.69 -7.88 28.12
N PRO A 21 -26.37 -7.48 26.89
CA PRO A 21 -27.12 -7.91 25.73
C PRO A 21 -27.02 -9.43 25.55
N LYS A 22 -28.16 -10.10 25.57
CA LYS A 22 -28.28 -11.51 25.21
C LYS A 22 -28.07 -11.65 23.71
N GLY A 23 -27.09 -12.47 23.32
CA GLY A 23 -26.92 -12.87 21.92
C GLY A 23 -25.51 -12.82 21.44
N ARG A 24 -24.59 -13.56 22.07
CA ARG A 24 -23.35 -13.95 21.35
C ARG A 24 -23.70 -15.07 20.39
N GLY A 25 -24.07 -14.71 19.18
CA GLY A 25 -23.85 -15.59 18.05
C GLY A 25 -22.36 -15.93 18.04
N ARG A 26 -22.02 -17.21 18.21
CA ARG A 26 -20.67 -17.71 17.93
C ARG A 26 -20.41 -17.47 16.46
N PHE A 27 -19.78 -16.36 16.13
CA PHE A 27 -19.02 -16.28 14.89
C PHE A 27 -17.95 -17.38 15.02
N ARG A 28 -18.19 -18.48 14.32
CA ARG A 28 -17.15 -19.44 14.00
C ARG A 28 -16.11 -18.66 13.22
N THR A 29 -15.09 -18.16 13.89
CA THR A 29 -13.83 -17.84 13.27
C THR A 29 -13.35 -19.18 12.69
N GLN A 30 -13.66 -19.42 11.41
CA GLN A 30 -12.84 -20.34 10.65
C GLN A 30 -11.43 -19.79 10.81
N GLY A 31 -10.61 -20.56 11.53
CA GLY A 31 -9.23 -20.21 11.78
C GLY A 31 -8.57 -19.93 10.44
N ALA A 32 -8.36 -18.68 10.14
CA ALA A 32 -7.32 -18.30 9.21
C ALA A 32 -6.09 -19.00 9.77
N LYS A 33 -5.63 -20.05 9.06
CA LYS A 33 -4.35 -20.63 9.34
C LYS A 33 -3.40 -19.45 9.38
N GLN A 34 -2.89 -19.11 10.57
CA GLN A 34 -1.72 -18.25 10.69
C GLN A 34 -0.64 -18.99 9.90
N ASN A 35 -0.56 -18.65 8.60
CA ASN A 35 0.59 -19.04 7.82
C ASN A 35 1.74 -18.28 8.47
N SER A 36 2.46 -18.98 9.34
CA SER A 36 3.74 -18.51 9.86
C SER A 36 4.54 -18.07 8.64
N VAL A 37 4.79 -16.77 8.54
CA VAL A 37 5.69 -16.22 7.52
C VAL A 37 6.98 -17.01 7.64
N PRO A 38 7.44 -17.71 6.58
CA PRO A 38 8.66 -18.46 6.67
C PRO A 38 9.79 -17.52 7.08
N THR A 39 10.41 -17.78 8.20
CA THR A 39 11.44 -16.92 8.82
C THR A 39 12.63 -16.62 7.89
N LYS A 40 12.86 -17.44 6.87
CA LYS A 40 13.91 -17.24 5.87
C LYS A 40 13.61 -16.17 4.83
N THR A 41 12.35 -15.94 4.49
CA THR A 41 11.91 -14.95 3.47
C THR A 41 11.75 -13.56 4.07
N ALA A 42 11.60 -13.46 5.36
CA ALA A 42 11.41 -12.22 6.10
C ALA A 42 12.73 -11.60 6.60
N MET A 43 13.90 -12.17 6.28
CA MET A 43 15.15 -11.50 6.64
C MET A 43 15.33 -10.25 5.80
N PRO A 44 15.29 -9.05 6.42
CA PRO A 44 15.41 -7.81 5.69
C PRO A 44 16.78 -7.77 5.00
N ILE A 45 16.74 -7.60 3.69
CA ILE A 45 17.95 -7.43 2.88
C ILE A 45 18.08 -5.94 2.60
N ARG A 46 19.18 -5.33 3.08
CA ARG A 46 19.45 -3.91 2.82
C ARG A 46 19.40 -3.61 1.32
N SER A 47 18.78 -2.50 0.98
CA SER A 47 18.71 -2.03 -0.40
C SER A 47 20.11 -1.66 -0.91
N PRO A 48 20.45 -1.94 -2.18
CA PRO A 48 21.70 -1.51 -2.79
C PRO A 48 21.73 -0.01 -3.16
N TRP A 49 20.80 0.80 -2.68
CA TRP A 49 20.62 2.19 -3.06
C TRP A 49 20.82 3.18 -1.88
N PRO A 50 22.01 3.25 -1.24
CA PRO A 50 22.20 4.07 -0.04
C PRO A 50 22.01 5.58 -0.29
N ALA A 51 22.40 6.07 -1.46
CA ALA A 51 22.20 7.49 -1.81
C ALA A 51 20.71 7.84 -1.92
N ARG A 52 19.90 6.97 -2.52
CA ARG A 52 18.45 7.17 -2.60
C ARG A 52 17.79 7.03 -1.23
N GLU A 53 18.24 6.12 -0.40
CA GLU A 53 17.76 6.01 0.99
C GLU A 53 17.99 7.32 1.75
N GLN A 54 19.18 7.92 1.62
CA GLN A 54 19.48 9.21 2.24
C GLN A 54 18.61 10.33 1.67
N GLU A 55 18.47 10.41 0.34
CA GLU A 55 17.57 11.37 -0.32
C GLU A 55 16.13 11.29 0.24
N LYS A 56 15.59 10.07 0.43
CA LYS A 56 14.23 9.90 0.94
C LYS A 56 14.13 10.25 2.43
N ARG A 57 15.15 9.95 3.24
CA ARG A 57 15.22 10.42 4.63
C ARG A 57 15.25 11.95 4.71
N ASP A 58 16.01 12.60 3.85
CA ASP A 58 16.06 14.07 3.78
C ASP A 58 14.72 14.66 3.34
N GLN A 59 14.04 14.00 2.40
CA GLN A 59 12.70 14.39 1.97
C GLN A 59 11.67 14.23 3.11
N ILE A 60 11.74 13.15 3.89
CA ILE A 60 10.92 12.94 5.08
C ILE A 60 11.19 14.04 6.10
N ALA A 61 12.44 14.33 6.42
CA ALA A 61 12.81 15.38 7.38
C ALA A 61 12.28 16.77 6.97
N LYS A 62 12.24 17.06 5.67
CA LYS A 62 11.72 18.31 5.11
C LYS A 62 10.20 18.35 4.92
N SER A 63 9.48 17.26 5.17
CA SER A 63 8.03 17.15 4.89
C SER A 63 7.15 17.96 5.84
N GLY A 64 7.70 18.48 6.94
CA GLY A 64 6.89 19.11 7.99
C GLY A 64 5.96 18.14 8.72
N GLY A 65 6.24 16.85 8.66
CA GLY A 65 5.47 15.81 9.36
C GLY A 65 4.18 15.37 8.68
N SER A 66 3.89 15.85 7.44
CA SER A 66 2.68 15.48 6.70
C SER A 66 2.99 15.19 5.23
N ILE A 67 2.50 14.06 4.74
CA ILE A 67 2.63 13.63 3.35
C ILE A 67 1.26 13.14 2.86
N ASP A 68 0.82 13.61 1.69
CA ASP A 68 -0.47 13.18 1.14
C ASP A 68 -0.36 11.73 0.62
N LEU A 69 0.63 11.46 -0.23
CA LEU A 69 0.77 10.19 -0.95
C LEU A 69 2.15 9.58 -0.74
N VAL A 70 2.20 8.31 -0.41
CA VAL A 70 3.44 7.53 -0.33
C VAL A 70 3.36 6.37 -1.31
N PHE A 71 4.32 6.26 -2.22
CA PHE A 71 4.40 5.17 -3.18
C PHE A 71 5.45 4.16 -2.72
N VAL A 72 5.07 2.91 -2.52
CA VAL A 72 5.96 1.83 -2.09
C VAL A 72 6.08 0.79 -3.19
N GLY A 73 7.30 0.49 -3.62
CA GLY A 73 7.51 -0.49 -4.67
C GLY A 73 8.96 -0.62 -5.15
N ASP A 74 9.09 -1.14 -6.36
CA ASP A 74 10.36 -1.44 -7.03
C ASP A 74 10.70 -0.42 -8.14
N SER A 75 11.38 -0.89 -9.22
CA SER A 75 11.76 -0.05 -10.37
C SER A 75 10.55 0.55 -11.11
N ILE A 76 9.42 -0.14 -11.11
CA ILE A 76 8.21 0.35 -11.78
C ILE A 76 7.64 1.53 -10.97
N THR A 77 7.66 1.47 -9.65
CA THR A 77 7.29 2.59 -8.78
C THR A 77 8.35 3.71 -8.80
N HIS A 78 9.64 3.37 -8.81
CA HIS A 78 10.73 4.36 -9.00
C HIS A 78 10.55 5.14 -10.31
N GLY A 79 10.08 4.48 -11.35
CA GLY A 79 9.88 5.05 -12.68
C GLY A 79 8.91 6.23 -12.77
N TRP A 80 8.11 6.52 -11.72
CA TRP A 80 7.37 7.77 -11.63
C TRP A 80 8.29 9.01 -11.66
N GLU A 81 9.54 8.88 -11.23
CA GLU A 81 10.54 9.97 -11.23
C GLU A 81 11.46 9.97 -12.46
N ASN A 82 11.30 9.01 -13.40
CA ASN A 82 12.21 8.83 -14.52
C ASN A 82 11.67 9.44 -15.82
N GLU A 83 12.54 10.17 -16.54
CA GLU A 83 12.23 10.67 -17.88
C GLU A 83 11.84 9.55 -18.85
N GLY A 84 10.94 9.84 -19.77
CA GLY A 84 10.38 8.86 -20.71
C GLY A 84 9.43 7.82 -20.06
N ARG A 85 9.18 7.95 -18.77
CA ARG A 85 8.28 7.11 -17.98
C ARG A 85 7.19 7.95 -17.30
N GLY A 86 7.11 7.91 -15.97
CA GLY A 86 6.08 8.62 -15.20
C GLY A 86 6.39 10.08 -14.87
N LYS A 87 7.62 10.58 -15.11
CA LYS A 87 8.10 11.85 -14.56
C LYS A 87 7.22 13.04 -14.84
N LYS A 88 6.79 13.24 -16.07
CA LYS A 88 5.93 14.35 -16.45
C LYS A 88 4.57 14.35 -15.70
N LEU A 89 3.99 13.17 -15.54
CA LEU A 89 2.75 12.99 -14.76
C LEU A 89 3.00 13.18 -13.27
N TYR A 90 4.11 12.67 -12.76
CA TYR A 90 4.53 12.80 -11.37
C TYR A 90 4.79 14.27 -10.98
N ASP A 91 5.53 15.01 -11.81
CA ASP A 91 5.77 16.43 -11.58
C ASP A 91 4.46 17.24 -11.58
N ASN A 92 3.49 16.84 -12.40
CA ASN A 92 2.17 17.47 -12.40
C ASN A 92 1.36 17.12 -11.13
N LEU A 93 1.40 15.87 -10.67
CA LEU A 93 0.80 15.46 -9.40
C LEU A 93 1.38 16.23 -8.20
N ARG A 94 2.69 16.46 -8.18
CA ARG A 94 3.38 17.19 -7.12
C ARG A 94 2.99 18.66 -6.99
N LYS A 95 2.31 19.23 -7.98
CA LYS A 95 1.72 20.57 -7.87
C LYS A 95 0.51 20.60 -6.92
N THR A 96 -0.14 19.44 -6.73
CA THR A 96 -1.35 19.30 -5.92
C THR A 96 -1.09 18.54 -4.63
N TYR A 97 -0.24 17.50 -4.67
CA TYR A 97 -0.01 16.60 -3.55
C TYR A 97 1.44 16.63 -3.08
N SER A 98 1.65 16.55 -1.77
CA SER A 98 2.96 16.17 -1.23
C SER A 98 3.14 14.66 -1.43
N ILE A 99 4.20 14.26 -2.17
CA ILE A 99 4.41 12.86 -2.56
C ILE A 99 5.79 12.38 -2.12
N LEU A 100 5.85 11.25 -1.45
CA LEU A 100 7.08 10.52 -1.14
C LEU A 100 7.11 9.24 -1.98
N ASN A 101 8.06 9.14 -2.90
CA ASN A 101 8.21 7.95 -3.72
C ASN A 101 9.30 7.04 -3.14
N LEU A 102 8.86 5.96 -2.45
CA LEU A 102 9.69 4.88 -1.91
C LEU A 102 9.81 3.71 -2.90
N GLY A 103 9.82 4.00 -4.19
CA GLY A 103 10.18 3.04 -5.23
C GLY A 103 11.69 2.92 -5.37
N TYR A 104 12.23 1.70 -5.40
CA TYR A 104 13.67 1.45 -5.58
C TYR A 104 13.91 0.33 -6.59
N SER A 105 14.69 0.62 -7.62
CA SER A 105 14.96 -0.33 -8.70
C SER A 105 15.55 -1.63 -8.19
N GLY A 106 15.03 -2.77 -8.70
CA GLY A 106 15.49 -4.11 -8.34
C GLY A 106 15.06 -4.60 -6.96
N ASN A 107 14.35 -3.79 -6.16
CA ASN A 107 13.94 -4.22 -4.83
C ASN A 107 12.93 -5.36 -4.89
N ARG A 108 13.09 -6.30 -3.97
CA ARG A 108 12.16 -7.36 -3.62
C ARG A 108 11.37 -6.98 -2.38
N THR A 109 10.36 -7.75 -2.03
CA THR A 109 9.57 -7.52 -0.81
C THR A 109 10.45 -7.45 0.45
N GLN A 110 11.52 -8.26 0.55
CA GLN A 110 12.46 -8.27 1.66
C GLN A 110 13.20 -6.92 1.83
N ASN A 111 13.60 -6.28 0.71
CA ASN A 111 14.24 -4.97 0.77
C ASN A 111 13.25 -3.89 1.23
N MET A 112 12.01 -3.96 0.75
CA MET A 112 10.95 -3.02 1.17
C MET A 112 10.65 -3.17 2.65
N VAL A 113 10.48 -4.40 3.16
CA VAL A 113 10.29 -4.68 4.59
C VAL A 113 11.43 -4.06 5.40
N TRP A 114 12.70 -4.30 5.00
CA TRP A 114 13.84 -3.73 5.71
C TRP A 114 13.77 -2.20 5.82
N ARG A 115 13.51 -1.50 4.71
CA ARG A 115 13.46 -0.03 4.68
C ARG A 115 12.31 0.52 5.52
N LEU A 116 11.14 -0.10 5.44
CA LEU A 116 9.97 0.28 6.23
C LEU A 116 10.19 0.05 7.73
N GLU A 117 10.94 -1.00 8.11
CA GLU A 117 11.35 -1.23 9.50
C GLU A 117 12.45 -0.27 9.97
N ASN A 118 13.24 0.28 9.05
CA ASN A 118 14.41 1.10 9.33
C ASN A 118 14.21 2.60 8.98
N GLY A 119 13.02 3.14 9.24
CA GLY A 119 12.79 4.58 9.31
C GLY A 119 12.00 5.19 8.15
N GLU A 120 11.69 4.45 7.07
CA GLU A 120 10.89 5.01 5.97
C GLU A 120 9.39 5.21 6.29
N LEU A 121 8.92 4.75 7.45
CA LEU A 121 7.57 5.01 7.97
C LEU A 121 7.54 6.04 9.11
N ASP A 122 8.68 6.58 9.51
CA ASP A 122 8.81 7.42 10.69
C ASP A 122 8.93 8.92 10.33
N GLY A 123 8.55 9.80 11.25
CA GLY A 123 8.72 11.26 11.12
C GLY A 123 7.63 11.98 10.31
N TYR A 124 6.59 11.28 9.85
CA TYR A 124 5.46 11.89 9.15
C TYR A 124 4.16 11.12 9.38
N LYS A 125 3.04 11.74 8.99
CA LYS A 125 1.73 11.10 8.83
C LYS A 125 1.33 11.14 7.36
N ALA A 126 1.04 9.98 6.79
CA ALA A 126 0.53 9.87 5.43
C ALA A 126 -1.00 9.77 5.41
N LYS A 127 -1.61 10.19 4.29
CA LYS A 127 -3.04 9.97 4.04
C LYS A 127 -3.27 8.66 3.28
N LEU A 128 -2.43 8.37 2.26
CA LEU A 128 -2.57 7.19 1.44
C LEU A 128 -1.20 6.59 1.09
N PHE A 129 -1.09 5.27 1.21
CA PHE A 129 -0.01 4.47 0.64
C PHE A 129 -0.49 3.75 -0.61
N MET A 130 0.22 3.91 -1.73
CA MET A 130 0.04 3.09 -2.91
C MET A 130 1.14 2.03 -2.94
N VAL A 131 0.76 0.76 -2.91
CA VAL A 131 1.69 -0.38 -2.77
C VAL A 131 1.61 -1.30 -3.98
N MET A 132 2.76 -1.52 -4.65
CA MET A 132 2.93 -2.52 -5.69
C MET A 132 4.29 -3.19 -5.53
N ALA A 133 4.32 -4.49 -5.18
CA ALA A 133 5.54 -5.19 -4.79
C ALA A 133 5.54 -6.66 -5.20
N GLY A 134 6.68 -7.17 -5.67
CA GLY A 134 6.87 -8.61 -5.88
C GLY A 134 7.43 -9.04 -7.24
N THR A 135 7.44 -8.17 -8.26
CA THR A 135 7.88 -8.58 -9.61
C THR A 135 9.32 -9.09 -9.68
N ASN A 136 10.20 -8.61 -8.79
CA ASN A 136 11.62 -9.01 -8.73
C ASN A 136 11.88 -10.22 -7.83
N ASN A 137 10.91 -10.67 -7.09
CA ASN A 137 11.03 -11.83 -6.23
C ASN A 137 11.22 -13.11 -7.06
N ILE A 138 12.09 -14.00 -6.59
CA ILE A 138 12.35 -15.31 -7.24
C ILE A 138 11.69 -16.46 -6.48
N GLU A 139 11.21 -16.19 -5.29
CA GLU A 139 10.55 -17.12 -4.39
C GLU A 139 9.18 -17.58 -4.94
N PRO A 140 8.62 -18.69 -4.43
CA PRO A 140 7.25 -19.11 -4.72
C PRO A 140 6.20 -18.03 -4.44
N ALA A 141 5.05 -18.13 -5.10
CA ALA A 141 4.00 -17.11 -5.02
C ALA A 141 3.52 -16.84 -3.59
N GLU A 142 3.40 -17.88 -2.79
CA GLU A 142 2.95 -17.82 -1.39
C GLU A 142 3.93 -17.03 -0.52
N GLU A 143 5.23 -17.20 -0.77
CA GLU A 143 6.28 -16.47 -0.03
C GLU A 143 6.33 -14.99 -0.44
N VAL A 144 6.13 -14.70 -1.73
CA VAL A 144 6.02 -13.31 -2.21
C VAL A 144 4.79 -12.65 -1.62
N ALA A 145 3.65 -13.32 -1.61
CA ALA A 145 2.43 -12.83 -0.99
C ALA A 145 2.61 -12.58 0.52
N ALA A 146 3.31 -13.47 1.23
CA ALA A 146 3.65 -13.26 2.64
C ALA A 146 4.51 -12.00 2.85
N GLY A 147 5.45 -11.73 1.94
CA GLY A 147 6.23 -10.49 1.93
C GLY A 147 5.37 -9.25 1.72
N VAL A 148 4.41 -9.29 0.77
CA VAL A 148 3.43 -8.21 0.58
C VAL A 148 2.58 -8.02 1.84
N ARG A 149 2.08 -9.10 2.44
CA ARG A 149 1.32 -9.03 3.70
C ARG A 149 2.13 -8.32 4.80
N ARG A 150 3.41 -8.66 4.95
CA ARG A 150 4.28 -8.01 5.95
C ARG A 150 4.43 -6.50 5.69
N ILE A 151 4.55 -6.08 4.43
CA ILE A 151 4.57 -4.65 4.06
C ILE A 151 3.28 -3.95 4.52
N LEU A 152 2.12 -4.55 4.22
CA LEU A 152 0.82 -3.99 4.61
C LEU A 152 0.69 -3.89 6.14
N ASP A 153 1.09 -4.93 6.88
CA ASP A 153 1.05 -4.95 8.35
C ASP A 153 1.95 -3.88 8.97
N LEU A 154 3.15 -3.65 8.41
CA LEU A 154 4.05 -2.58 8.85
C LEU A 154 3.42 -1.20 8.64
N ILE A 155 2.85 -0.96 7.46
CA ILE A 155 2.16 0.29 7.17
C ILE A 155 0.98 0.46 8.14
N ARG A 156 0.11 -0.53 8.29
CA ARG A 156 -1.05 -0.47 9.18
C ARG A 156 -0.66 -0.21 10.64
N SER A 157 0.44 -0.81 11.10
CA SER A 157 0.87 -0.64 12.50
C SER A 157 1.48 0.73 12.80
N ARG A 158 2.24 1.31 11.85
CA ARG A 158 2.95 2.58 12.05
C ARG A 158 2.20 3.80 11.54
N GLN A 159 1.30 3.61 10.57
CA GLN A 159 0.49 4.64 9.92
C GLN A 159 -1.01 4.25 9.97
N PRO A 160 -1.59 4.01 11.15
CA PRO A 160 -2.94 3.45 11.29
C PRO A 160 -4.04 4.35 10.70
N GLN A 161 -3.79 5.65 10.55
CA GLN A 161 -4.72 6.62 9.96
C GLN A 161 -4.75 6.59 8.43
N ALA A 162 -3.71 6.01 7.79
CA ALA A 162 -3.58 6.02 6.33
C ALA A 162 -4.43 4.92 5.69
N GLU A 163 -4.98 5.21 4.52
CA GLU A 163 -5.49 4.18 3.63
C GLU A 163 -4.34 3.53 2.85
N ILE A 164 -4.52 2.29 2.45
CA ILE A 164 -3.61 1.58 1.56
C ILE A 164 -4.33 1.24 0.26
N LEU A 165 -3.80 1.69 -0.86
CA LEU A 165 -4.20 1.28 -2.19
C LEU A 165 -3.25 0.18 -2.67
N LEU A 166 -3.68 -1.06 -2.52
CA LEU A 166 -2.93 -2.24 -2.96
C LEU A 166 -3.19 -2.49 -4.44
N LEU A 167 -2.12 -2.53 -5.21
CA LEU A 167 -2.17 -2.83 -6.64
C LEU A 167 -1.71 -4.27 -6.89
N PRO A 168 -2.25 -4.93 -7.92
CA PRO A 168 -1.66 -6.16 -8.42
C PRO A 168 -0.24 -5.93 -8.92
N ILE A 169 0.59 -6.93 -8.88
CA ILE A 169 1.85 -6.94 -9.62
C ILE A 169 1.50 -6.93 -11.11
N PHE A 170 2.07 -5.97 -11.84
CA PHE A 170 1.73 -5.80 -13.25
C PHE A 170 2.16 -7.00 -14.11
N PRO A 171 1.47 -7.24 -15.23
CA PRO A 171 1.89 -8.24 -16.18
C PRO A 171 3.31 -7.93 -16.69
N ARG A 172 4.03 -8.95 -17.12
CA ARG A 172 5.35 -8.81 -17.71
C ARG A 172 5.57 -9.90 -18.77
N GLY A 173 6.65 -9.77 -19.54
CA GLY A 173 6.90 -10.73 -20.62
C GLY A 173 5.96 -10.55 -21.80
N LYS A 174 6.04 -11.48 -22.77
CA LYS A 174 5.28 -11.42 -24.02
C LYS A 174 3.94 -12.15 -23.95
N THR A 175 3.82 -13.13 -23.07
CA THR A 175 2.65 -14.01 -23.01
C THR A 175 2.19 -14.27 -21.58
N ALA A 176 0.97 -14.77 -21.43
CA ALA A 176 0.46 -15.24 -20.14
C ALA A 176 1.29 -16.40 -19.56
N ALA A 177 1.88 -17.22 -20.43
CA ALA A 177 2.64 -18.41 -20.05
C ALA A 177 4.09 -18.10 -19.61
N ASP A 178 4.60 -16.90 -19.86
CA ASP A 178 5.94 -16.53 -19.40
C ASP A 178 6.04 -16.71 -17.89
N ALA A 179 7.03 -17.49 -17.43
CA ALA A 179 7.12 -17.98 -16.04
C ALA A 179 6.98 -16.88 -14.98
N ALA A 180 7.61 -15.72 -15.24
CA ALA A 180 7.51 -14.58 -14.32
C ALA A 180 6.12 -13.94 -14.35
N ASN A 181 5.44 -13.90 -15.51
CA ASN A 181 4.08 -13.40 -15.64
C ASN A 181 3.07 -14.34 -14.94
N ALA A 182 3.20 -15.64 -15.18
CA ALA A 182 2.38 -16.67 -14.54
C ALA A 182 2.54 -16.66 -13.00
N LYS A 183 3.78 -16.46 -12.51
CA LYS A 183 4.02 -16.30 -11.08
C LYS A 183 3.35 -15.04 -10.53
N ASN A 184 3.51 -13.89 -11.19
CA ASN A 184 2.86 -12.65 -10.75
C ASN A 184 1.33 -12.80 -10.67
N ALA A 185 0.71 -13.48 -11.64
CA ALA A 185 -0.71 -13.77 -11.63
C ALA A 185 -1.12 -14.60 -10.39
N LYS A 186 -0.34 -15.65 -10.05
CA LYS A 186 -0.59 -16.45 -8.84
C LYS A 186 -0.45 -15.62 -7.55
N VAL A 187 0.54 -14.74 -7.48
CA VAL A 187 0.67 -13.82 -6.33
C VAL A 187 -0.55 -12.94 -6.23
N ASN A 188 -1.02 -12.37 -7.36
CA ASN A 188 -2.17 -11.48 -7.39
C ASN A 188 -3.45 -12.17 -6.90
N GLU A 189 -3.65 -13.46 -7.23
CA GLU A 189 -4.78 -14.25 -6.71
C GLU A 189 -4.77 -14.36 -5.17
N ILE A 190 -3.60 -14.34 -4.55
CA ILE A 190 -3.49 -14.39 -3.08
C ILE A 190 -3.63 -13.01 -2.47
N ILE A 191 -2.93 -12.00 -3.02
CA ILE A 191 -2.86 -10.70 -2.38
C ILE A 191 -4.13 -9.86 -2.53
N LYS A 192 -4.98 -10.15 -3.53
CA LYS A 192 -6.30 -9.48 -3.65
C LYS A 192 -7.17 -9.69 -2.41
N ASP A 193 -7.05 -10.85 -1.76
CA ASP A 193 -7.79 -11.19 -0.55
C ASP A 193 -7.27 -10.49 0.72
N PHE A 194 -6.19 -9.71 0.61
CA PHE A 194 -5.71 -8.84 1.68
C PHE A 194 -6.47 -7.52 1.77
N ALA A 195 -7.21 -7.16 0.73
CA ALA A 195 -8.08 -6.00 0.75
C ALA A 195 -9.29 -6.26 1.66
N ASP A 196 -9.57 -5.30 2.54
CA ASP A 196 -10.69 -5.36 3.48
C ASP A 196 -11.84 -4.41 3.07
N GLY A 197 -11.65 -3.65 2.00
CA GLY A 197 -12.62 -2.67 1.49
C GLY A 197 -12.74 -1.40 2.33
N ALA A 198 -12.02 -1.30 3.45
CA ALA A 198 -12.07 -0.16 4.37
C ALA A 198 -10.70 0.55 4.50
N HIS A 199 -9.68 -0.18 4.91
CA HIS A 199 -8.34 0.35 5.12
C HIS A 199 -7.36 -0.07 4.03
N ILE A 200 -7.59 -1.22 3.42
CA ILE A 200 -6.82 -1.76 2.30
C ILE A 200 -7.77 -1.94 1.14
N LEU A 201 -7.58 -1.12 0.11
CA LEU A 201 -8.39 -1.13 -1.10
C LEU A 201 -7.63 -1.82 -2.21
N TRP A 202 -8.31 -2.62 -3.03
CA TRP A 202 -7.76 -3.25 -4.22
C TRP A 202 -8.08 -2.42 -5.46
N CYS A 203 -7.07 -2.13 -6.29
CA CYS A 203 -7.27 -1.42 -7.54
C CYS A 203 -6.55 -2.16 -8.67
N ASP A 204 -7.30 -2.94 -9.43
CA ASP A 204 -6.79 -3.73 -10.56
C ASP A 204 -7.18 -3.10 -11.90
N PHE A 205 -6.20 -2.70 -12.65
CA PHE A 205 -6.31 -2.23 -14.04
C PHE A 205 -5.37 -3.00 -14.97
N THR A 206 -4.84 -4.13 -14.52
CA THR A 206 -3.92 -4.96 -15.33
C THR A 206 -4.52 -5.44 -16.65
N PRO A 207 -5.84 -5.61 -16.82
CA PRO A 207 -6.39 -5.90 -18.14
C PRO A 207 -6.07 -4.85 -19.20
N GLU A 208 -6.01 -3.54 -18.84
CA GLU A 208 -5.65 -2.47 -19.77
C GLU A 208 -4.14 -2.44 -20.10
N LEU A 209 -3.31 -3.13 -19.34
CA LEU A 209 -1.88 -3.24 -19.58
C LEU A 209 -1.48 -4.43 -20.46
N ARG A 210 -2.39 -5.38 -20.69
CA ARG A 210 -2.12 -6.62 -21.41
C ARG A 210 -2.34 -6.47 -22.92
N ASP A 211 -1.61 -7.25 -23.68
CA ASP A 211 -1.94 -7.54 -25.08
C ASP A 211 -2.78 -8.82 -25.21
N SER A 212 -3.14 -9.16 -26.44
CA SER A 212 -3.97 -10.37 -26.73
C SER A 212 -3.29 -11.68 -26.36
N ALA A 213 -1.96 -11.72 -26.23
CA ALA A 213 -1.22 -12.89 -25.77
C ALA A 213 -1.16 -12.98 -24.24
N GLY A 214 -1.71 -12.00 -23.52
CA GLY A 214 -1.78 -11.95 -22.06
C GLY A 214 -0.48 -11.54 -21.37
N GLY A 215 0.55 -11.15 -22.11
CA GLY A 215 1.73 -10.48 -21.59
C GLY A 215 1.49 -8.98 -21.46
N ILE A 216 2.49 -8.24 -21.01
CA ILE A 216 2.39 -6.77 -21.02
C ILE A 216 2.49 -6.24 -22.46
N SER A 217 1.61 -5.31 -22.82
CA SER A 217 1.59 -4.70 -24.15
C SER A 217 2.94 -4.01 -24.48
N GLY A 218 3.53 -4.33 -25.64
CA GLY A 218 4.76 -3.72 -26.12
C GLY A 218 4.62 -2.21 -26.37
N ASN A 219 3.41 -1.75 -26.68
CA ASN A 219 3.13 -0.32 -26.87
C ASN A 219 3.17 0.46 -25.54
N LEU A 220 2.94 -0.21 -24.42
CA LEU A 220 2.96 0.38 -23.09
C LEU A 220 4.27 0.07 -22.34
N SER A 221 5.00 -0.95 -22.76
CA SER A 221 6.22 -1.44 -22.12
C SER A 221 7.15 -2.04 -23.19
N PRO A 222 8.05 -1.25 -23.77
CA PRO A 222 8.95 -1.73 -24.85
C PRO A 222 9.88 -2.86 -24.41
N ASP A 223 10.33 -2.86 -23.16
CA ASP A 223 11.17 -3.91 -22.56
C ASP A 223 10.36 -5.04 -21.90
N ARG A 224 9.03 -5.01 -22.05
CA ARG A 224 8.10 -6.00 -21.48
C ARG A 224 8.13 -6.11 -19.94
N LEU A 225 8.55 -5.02 -19.28
CA LEU A 225 8.60 -4.93 -17.81
C LEU A 225 8.24 -3.52 -17.32
N HIS A 226 8.95 -2.49 -17.82
CA HIS A 226 8.79 -1.12 -17.36
C HIS A 226 7.85 -0.34 -18.27
N LEU A 227 6.89 0.34 -17.68
CA LEU A 227 5.95 1.18 -18.43
C LEU A 227 6.65 2.40 -19.03
N ASN A 228 6.18 2.82 -20.20
CA ASN A 228 6.44 4.13 -20.79
C ASN A 228 5.37 5.15 -20.30
N GLU A 229 5.45 6.41 -20.78
CA GLU A 229 4.53 7.50 -20.38
C GLU A 229 3.05 7.11 -20.57
N ALA A 230 2.70 6.42 -21.66
CA ALA A 230 1.33 5.97 -21.92
C ALA A 230 0.85 4.95 -20.87
N GLY A 231 1.71 3.99 -20.48
CA GLY A 231 1.40 3.03 -19.42
C GLY A 231 1.22 3.69 -18.05
N TYR A 232 2.05 4.67 -17.72
CA TYR A 232 1.85 5.49 -16.51
C TYR A 232 0.58 6.34 -16.59
N GLY A 233 0.16 6.77 -17.78
CA GLY A 233 -1.12 7.44 -17.99
C GLY A 233 -2.32 6.57 -17.62
N ILE A 234 -2.29 5.29 -18.03
CA ILE A 234 -3.31 4.30 -17.63
C ILE A 234 -3.31 4.13 -16.11
N TRP A 235 -2.12 3.93 -15.53
CA TRP A 235 -1.99 3.81 -14.06
C TRP A 235 -2.61 5.02 -13.35
N LEU A 236 -2.23 6.24 -13.74
CA LEU A 236 -2.75 7.47 -13.14
C LEU A 236 -4.26 7.58 -13.25
N LYS A 237 -4.84 7.26 -14.41
CA LYS A 237 -6.29 7.28 -14.65
C LYS A 237 -7.04 6.49 -13.58
N HIS A 238 -6.52 5.31 -13.21
CA HIS A 238 -7.18 4.42 -12.25
C HIS A 238 -6.95 4.80 -10.79
N VAL A 239 -5.76 5.32 -10.44
CA VAL A 239 -5.46 5.63 -9.03
C VAL A 239 -5.87 7.04 -8.62
N SER A 240 -5.97 7.99 -9.56
CA SER A 240 -6.29 9.39 -9.25
C SER A 240 -7.66 9.60 -8.55
N PRO A 241 -8.73 8.83 -8.80
CA PRO A 241 -9.96 8.94 -8.02
C PRO A 241 -9.75 8.65 -6.53
N HIS A 242 -8.89 7.67 -6.19
CA HIS A 242 -8.54 7.36 -4.81
C HIS A 242 -7.75 8.50 -4.16
N PHE A 243 -6.79 9.09 -4.88
CA PHE A 243 -6.03 10.25 -4.39
C PHE A 243 -6.94 11.43 -4.05
N LYS A 244 -7.85 11.78 -4.97
CA LYS A 244 -8.83 12.85 -4.77
C LYS A 244 -9.72 12.59 -3.56
N ARG A 245 -10.28 11.40 -3.46
CA ARG A 245 -11.18 11.01 -2.36
C ARG A 245 -10.46 11.09 -1.01
N THR A 246 -9.27 10.49 -0.90
CA THR A 246 -8.57 10.38 0.38
C THR A 246 -7.89 11.67 0.80
N CYS A 247 -7.38 12.47 -0.16
CA CYS A 247 -6.68 13.72 0.16
C CYS A 247 -7.60 14.95 0.16
N GLY A 248 -8.82 14.87 -0.39
CA GLY A 248 -9.76 15.98 -0.45
C GLY A 248 -9.33 17.11 -1.38
N LYS A 249 -8.63 16.78 -2.48
CA LYS A 249 -8.03 17.77 -3.41
C LYS A 249 -8.41 17.48 -4.86
#